data_90b9b8a828e8c6d4a44ba6f2ba7262f4
#
_entry.id   90b9b8a828e8c6d4a44ba6f2ba7262f4
#
_cell.length_a   1.000
_cell.length_b   1.000
_cell.length_c   1.000
_cell.angle_alpha   90.00
_cell.angle_beta   90.00
_cell.angle_gamma   90.00
#
_symmetry.space_group_name_H-M   'P 1'
#
loop_
_entity.id
_entity.type
_entity.pdbx_description
1 polymer ?
#
loop_
_entity_poly.entity_id
_entity_poly.type
_entity_poly.pdbx_seq_one_letter_code
_entity_poly.pdbx_strand_id
1 'polypeptide(L)'
;NGQISDEDLNISINLLRKRARVAPLTNELIAGVWDAGWWDWKQKKTVCHKMTMLDEIRRERACELFGEGFRLDDLKRWGEAKDHLTGTILGRHVLNTAYTKHKTNDVSYYGEPCYYPQKYPLLYGVYTGAGSEDPDYGRSIAVKSENLQFQNRDYLSPLPLKQIRKNPNLKQNPGW
;
A
#
# COMPACT_ATOMS: atom_id res chain seq x y z
N ASN A 1 -6.26 -8.91 27.18
CA ASN A 1 -5.45 -8.06 26.28
C ASN A 1 -4.07 -7.87 26.94
N GLY A 2 -3.13 -8.80 26.65
CA GLY A 2 -1.75 -8.66 27.11
C GLY A 2 -1.09 -7.47 26.40
N GLN A 3 -0.62 -6.49 27.16
CA GLN A 3 0.29 -5.50 26.64
C GLN A 3 1.63 -6.18 26.36
N ILE A 4 2.22 -5.87 25.19
CA ILE A 4 3.57 -6.31 24.87
C ILE A 4 4.53 -5.55 25.79
N SER A 5 5.37 -6.28 26.54
CA SER A 5 6.37 -5.67 27.41
C SER A 5 7.60 -5.21 26.63
N ASP A 6 8.40 -4.33 27.22
CA ASP A 6 9.68 -3.94 26.63
C ASP A 6 10.66 -5.11 26.58
N GLU A 7 10.56 -6.10 27.47
CA GLU A 7 11.31 -7.35 27.40
C GLU A 7 10.93 -8.16 26.17
N ASP A 8 9.63 -8.29 25.85
CA ASP A 8 9.17 -8.96 24.63
C ASP A 8 9.69 -8.25 23.37
N LEU A 9 9.71 -6.92 23.37
CA LEU A 9 10.27 -6.13 22.28
C LEU A 9 11.78 -6.37 22.14
N ASN A 10 12.52 -6.47 23.24
CA ASN A 10 13.97 -6.65 23.23
C ASN A 10 14.41 -8.02 22.70
N ILE A 11 13.64 -9.07 22.95
CA ILE A 11 13.92 -10.42 22.42
C ILE A 11 13.35 -10.66 21.03
N SER A 12 12.68 -9.68 20.43
CA SER A 12 12.03 -9.79 19.10
C SER A 12 12.41 -8.62 18.20
N ILE A 13 11.54 -7.64 18.07
CA ILE A 13 11.66 -6.53 17.09
C ILE A 13 12.93 -5.70 17.30
N ASN A 14 13.38 -5.50 18.54
CA ASN A 14 14.58 -4.73 18.83
C ASN A 14 15.88 -5.43 18.38
N LEU A 15 15.87 -6.74 18.16
CA LEU A 15 17.00 -7.42 17.53
C LEU A 15 17.14 -7.03 16.05
N LEU A 16 16.02 -6.87 15.34
CA LEU A 16 16.00 -6.40 13.95
C LEU A 16 16.44 -4.93 13.89
N ARG A 17 15.88 -4.09 14.76
CA ARG A 17 16.22 -2.66 14.85
C ARG A 17 17.71 -2.45 15.19
N LYS A 18 18.27 -3.25 16.08
CA LYS A 18 19.71 -3.25 16.39
C LYS A 18 20.56 -3.60 15.16
N ARG A 19 20.15 -4.60 14.39
CA ARG A 19 20.82 -4.95 13.12
C ARG A 19 20.81 -3.79 12.14
N ALA A 20 19.66 -3.12 12.02
CA ALA A 20 19.46 -1.95 11.15
C ALA A 20 20.06 -0.65 11.72
N ARG A 21 20.66 -0.67 12.93
CA ARG A 21 21.20 0.50 13.64
C ARG A 21 20.14 1.60 13.87
N VAL A 22 18.91 1.21 14.13
CA VAL A 22 17.79 2.10 14.46
C VAL A 22 17.55 2.04 15.98
N ALA A 23 17.05 3.13 16.56
CA ALA A 23 16.73 3.18 18.00
C ALA A 23 15.77 2.07 18.41
N PRO A 24 15.93 1.47 19.59
CA PRO A 24 15.04 0.42 20.07
C PRO A 24 13.60 0.95 20.22
N LEU A 25 12.63 0.09 19.99
CA LEU A 25 11.22 0.36 20.22
C LEU A 25 10.93 0.10 21.69
N THR A 26 10.22 1.04 22.34
CA THR A 26 9.77 0.93 23.73
C THR A 26 8.34 1.43 23.86
N ASN A 27 7.65 1.02 24.92
CA ASN A 27 6.31 1.53 25.18
C ASN A 27 6.32 3.04 25.44
N GLU A 28 7.36 3.57 26.07
CA GLU A 28 7.54 5.01 26.30
C GLU A 28 7.71 5.77 24.97
N LEU A 29 8.54 5.25 24.05
CA LEU A 29 8.74 5.84 22.74
C LEU A 29 7.42 5.95 21.97
N ILE A 30 6.65 4.86 21.91
CA ILE A 30 5.34 4.84 21.24
C ILE A 30 4.35 5.79 21.91
N ALA A 31 4.37 5.90 23.24
CA ALA A 31 3.51 6.85 23.95
C ALA A 31 3.76 8.31 23.56
N GLY A 32 4.97 8.65 23.16
CA GLY A 32 5.38 10.01 22.75
C GLY A 32 5.43 10.25 21.24
N VAL A 33 5.48 9.21 20.42
CA VAL A 33 5.68 9.34 18.97
C VAL A 33 4.40 9.80 18.26
N TRP A 34 4.57 10.76 17.36
CA TRP A 34 3.56 11.16 16.39
C TRP A 34 4.08 10.89 14.99
N ASP A 35 3.24 10.29 14.15
CA ASP A 35 3.55 10.20 12.74
C ASP A 35 3.36 11.58 12.08
N ALA A 36 4.34 12.03 11.30
CA ALA A 36 4.31 13.32 10.63
C ALA A 36 3.27 13.40 9.51
N GLY A 37 2.75 12.29 9.09
CA GLY A 37 1.71 12.17 8.08
C GLY A 37 1.67 10.75 7.56
N TRP A 38 0.53 10.18 7.66
CA TRP A 38 0.28 8.79 7.34
C TRP A 38 -0.95 8.72 6.43
N TRP A 39 -0.88 7.91 5.39
CA TRP A 39 -1.99 7.73 4.48
C TRP A 39 -3.06 6.84 5.13
N ASP A 40 -4.21 7.41 5.45
CA ASP A 40 -5.37 6.66 5.92
C ASP A 40 -6.11 6.06 4.74
N TRP A 41 -6.05 4.76 4.61
CA TRP A 41 -6.66 4.02 3.51
C TRP A 41 -8.19 4.05 3.52
N LYS A 42 -8.80 4.24 4.69
CA LYS A 42 -10.26 4.35 4.82
C LYS A 42 -10.76 5.73 4.44
N GLN A 43 -10.05 6.77 4.90
CA GLN A 43 -10.39 8.15 4.59
C GLN A 43 -9.83 8.62 3.24
N LYS A 44 -8.91 7.86 2.66
CA LYS A 44 -8.21 8.19 1.40
C LYS A 44 -7.54 9.57 1.45
N LYS A 45 -6.92 9.89 2.56
CA LYS A 45 -6.17 11.15 2.77
C LYS A 45 -5.02 10.95 3.72
N THR A 46 -4.07 11.87 3.67
CA THR A 46 -3.02 11.94 4.69
C THR A 46 -3.60 12.49 5.98
N VAL A 47 -3.38 11.78 7.05
CA VAL A 47 -3.76 12.19 8.42
C VAL A 47 -2.54 12.12 9.33
N CYS A 48 -2.52 12.96 10.36
CA CYS A 48 -1.57 12.84 11.45
C CYS A 48 -2.27 12.14 12.63
N HIS A 49 -1.69 11.09 13.14
CA HIS A 49 -2.23 10.39 14.30
C HIS A 49 -1.10 9.80 15.15
N LYS A 50 -1.42 9.56 16.40
CA LYS A 50 -0.52 8.87 17.29
C LYS A 50 -0.52 7.38 16.96
N MET A 51 0.64 6.83 16.67
CA MET A 51 0.77 5.41 16.39
C MET A 51 0.53 4.57 17.63
N THR A 52 -0.11 3.43 17.45
CA THR A 52 -0.17 2.38 18.47
C THR A 52 1.04 1.44 18.33
N MET A 53 1.34 0.67 19.38
CA MET A 53 2.37 -0.37 19.31
C MET A 53 2.08 -1.38 18.17
N LEU A 54 0.81 -1.72 17.96
CA LEU A 54 0.41 -2.64 16.89
C LEU A 54 0.69 -2.04 15.50
N ASP A 55 0.42 -0.75 15.30
CA ASP A 55 0.70 -0.08 14.02
C ASP A 55 2.20 -0.09 13.73
N GLU A 56 3.01 0.19 14.75
CA GLU A 56 4.47 0.19 14.61
C GLU A 56 5.03 -1.20 14.30
N ILE A 57 4.54 -2.24 14.97
CA ILE A 57 4.93 -3.63 14.68
C ILE A 57 4.54 -4.02 13.25
N ARG A 58 3.36 -3.64 12.79
CA ARG A 58 2.91 -3.87 11.41
C ARG A 58 3.75 -3.10 10.39
N ARG A 59 4.13 -1.87 10.71
CA ARG A 59 5.01 -1.05 9.90
C ARG A 59 6.40 -1.66 9.79
N GLU A 60 7.01 -2.04 10.90
CA GLU A 60 8.31 -2.73 10.91
C GLU A 60 8.28 -4.02 10.08
N ARG A 61 7.25 -4.83 10.28
CA ARG A 61 7.08 -6.07 9.50
C ARG A 61 6.98 -5.77 7.99
N ALA A 62 6.25 -4.73 7.60
CA ALA A 62 6.14 -4.34 6.21
C ALA A 62 7.48 -3.88 5.62
N CYS A 63 8.30 -3.17 6.40
CA CYS A 63 9.62 -2.73 5.99
C CYS A 63 10.61 -3.89 5.88
N GLU A 64 10.67 -4.77 6.89
CA GLU A 64 11.59 -5.90 6.93
C GLU A 64 11.33 -6.94 5.84
N LEU A 65 10.05 -7.18 5.53
CA LEU A 65 9.64 -8.19 4.54
C LEU A 65 9.25 -7.56 3.19
N PHE A 66 9.71 -6.33 2.93
CA PHE A 66 9.44 -5.66 1.66
C PHE A 66 10.00 -6.47 0.48
N GLY A 67 9.14 -6.73 -0.50
CA GLY A 67 9.51 -7.49 -1.72
C GLY A 67 9.54 -9.00 -1.56
N GLU A 68 9.30 -9.56 -0.36
CA GLU A 68 9.30 -11.00 -0.11
C GLU A 68 7.95 -11.70 -0.32
N GLY A 69 6.92 -10.95 -0.74
CA GLY A 69 5.61 -11.49 -1.10
C GLY A 69 4.61 -11.66 0.05
N PHE A 70 4.99 -11.35 1.30
CA PHE A 70 4.13 -11.56 2.48
C PHE A 70 3.03 -10.52 2.66
N ARG A 71 3.12 -9.36 2.00
CA ARG A 71 2.21 -8.24 2.27
C ARG A 71 0.74 -8.57 2.05
N LEU A 72 0.42 -9.31 0.99
CA LEU A 72 -0.97 -9.71 0.71
C LEU A 72 -1.55 -10.58 1.81
N ASP A 73 -0.79 -11.56 2.27
CA ASP A 73 -1.22 -12.47 3.34
C ASP A 73 -1.38 -11.73 4.67
N ASP A 74 -0.51 -10.79 4.97
CA ASP A 74 -0.60 -9.92 6.13
C ASP A 74 -1.88 -9.07 6.10
N LEU A 75 -2.15 -8.40 4.97
CA LEU A 75 -3.36 -7.59 4.80
C LEU A 75 -4.64 -8.43 4.91
N LYS A 76 -4.64 -9.64 4.36
CA LYS A 76 -5.75 -10.57 4.51
C LYS A 76 -5.96 -10.98 5.97
N ARG A 77 -4.88 -11.37 6.64
CA ARG A 77 -4.92 -11.81 8.05
C ARG A 77 -5.36 -10.68 9.01
N TRP A 78 -4.98 -9.44 8.70
CA TRP A 78 -5.37 -8.27 9.50
C TRP A 78 -6.77 -7.74 9.17
N GLY A 79 -7.41 -8.24 8.11
CA GLY A 79 -8.71 -7.76 7.64
C GLY A 79 -8.65 -6.42 6.91
N GLU A 80 -7.47 -5.99 6.48
CA GLU A 80 -7.22 -4.68 5.87
C GLU A 80 -7.08 -4.73 4.34
N ALA A 81 -7.10 -5.93 3.74
CA ALA A 81 -6.85 -6.10 2.32
C ALA A 81 -7.82 -5.30 1.44
N LYS A 82 -9.09 -5.23 1.82
CA LYS A 82 -10.09 -4.47 1.07
C LYS A 82 -9.77 -2.98 1.03
N ASP A 83 -9.35 -2.40 2.15
CA ASP A 83 -9.05 -0.96 2.25
C ASP A 83 -7.79 -0.61 1.45
N HIS A 84 -6.79 -1.49 1.42
CA HIS A 84 -5.52 -1.28 0.74
C HIS A 84 -5.54 -1.65 -0.75
N LEU A 85 -6.31 -2.68 -1.13
CA LEU A 85 -6.27 -3.26 -2.47
C LEU A 85 -7.47 -2.88 -3.34
N THR A 86 -8.29 -1.94 -2.91
CA THR A 86 -9.41 -1.42 -3.70
C THR A 86 -9.15 0.04 -4.05
N GLY A 87 -9.31 0.38 -5.33
CA GLY A 87 -9.23 1.76 -5.77
C GLY A 87 -8.25 2.00 -6.90
N THR A 88 -7.97 3.25 -7.17
CA THR A 88 -7.03 3.67 -8.22
C THR A 88 -5.60 3.62 -7.68
N ILE A 89 -4.71 2.94 -8.39
CA ILE A 89 -3.27 3.04 -8.11
C ILE A 89 -2.71 4.22 -8.90
N LEU A 90 -2.16 5.16 -8.16
CA LEU A 90 -1.52 6.34 -8.72
C LEU A 90 -0.01 6.11 -8.83
N GLY A 91 0.53 6.58 -9.93
CA GLY A 91 1.96 6.61 -10.17
C GLY A 91 2.57 7.93 -9.71
N ARG A 92 3.67 8.31 -10.37
CA ARG A 92 4.35 9.57 -10.05
C ARG A 92 3.54 10.78 -10.48
N HIS A 93 3.85 11.94 -9.91
CA HIS A 93 3.32 13.21 -10.33
C HIS A 93 3.84 13.57 -11.73
N VAL A 94 2.95 13.87 -12.66
CA VAL A 94 3.29 14.12 -14.07
C VAL A 94 2.74 15.44 -14.60
N LEU A 95 1.73 16.02 -13.95
CA LEU A 95 1.17 17.30 -14.38
C LEU A 95 2.24 18.40 -14.30
N ASN A 96 2.33 19.23 -15.34
CA ASN A 96 3.34 20.28 -15.46
C ASN A 96 4.80 19.82 -15.44
N THR A 97 5.06 18.54 -15.59
CA THR A 97 6.39 17.96 -15.82
C THR A 97 6.67 17.79 -17.33
N ALA A 98 7.85 17.29 -17.68
CA ALA A 98 8.18 16.94 -19.05
C ALA A 98 7.16 16.02 -19.73
N TYR A 99 6.42 15.21 -18.93
CA TYR A 99 5.41 14.28 -19.45
C TYR A 99 4.15 14.96 -20.00
N THR A 100 3.83 16.15 -19.56
CA THR A 100 2.59 16.85 -19.95
C THR A 100 2.83 18.19 -20.63
N LYS A 101 3.97 18.83 -20.36
CA LYS A 101 4.30 20.15 -20.94
C LYS A 101 4.93 20.06 -22.31
N HIS A 102 5.70 19.01 -22.59
CA HIS A 102 6.53 18.96 -23.76
C HIS A 102 5.83 18.29 -24.92
N LYS A 103 5.51 19.10 -25.93
CA LYS A 103 5.05 18.65 -27.20
C LYS A 103 6.26 18.53 -28.13
N THR A 104 6.79 17.34 -28.25
CA THR A 104 7.61 16.90 -29.38
C THR A 104 9.06 17.40 -29.54
N ASN A 105 9.49 18.53 -28.97
CA ASN A 105 10.82 19.08 -29.25
C ASN A 105 11.72 19.27 -28.04
N ASP A 106 11.23 19.01 -26.83
CA ASP A 106 12.07 19.14 -25.65
C ASP A 106 12.87 17.87 -25.40
N VAL A 107 14.12 18.06 -25.09
CA VAL A 107 15.06 16.97 -24.83
C VAL A 107 15.24 16.75 -23.33
N SER A 108 15.54 15.53 -22.97
CA SER A 108 15.95 15.18 -21.61
C SER A 108 17.29 15.81 -21.26
N TYR A 109 17.69 15.71 -20.01
CA TYR A 109 19.02 16.12 -19.55
C TYR A 109 20.16 15.51 -20.39
N TYR A 110 19.93 14.34 -21.01
CA TYR A 110 20.89 13.64 -21.88
C TYR A 110 20.74 13.95 -23.38
N GLY A 111 19.94 14.94 -23.75
CA GLY A 111 19.71 15.29 -25.14
C GLY A 111 18.66 14.46 -25.85
N GLU A 112 18.07 13.48 -25.19
CA GLU A 112 17.00 12.64 -25.73
C GLU A 112 15.62 13.27 -25.48
N PRO A 113 14.63 13.02 -26.34
CA PRO A 113 13.27 13.49 -26.10
C PRO A 113 12.71 13.00 -24.76
N CYS A 114 12.25 13.90 -23.93
CA CYS A 114 11.75 13.56 -22.60
C CYS A 114 10.47 12.74 -22.64
N TYR A 115 9.62 12.97 -23.65
CA TYR A 115 8.32 12.33 -23.77
C TYR A 115 7.76 12.38 -25.19
N TYR A 116 7.28 11.26 -25.66
CA TYR A 116 6.58 11.13 -26.94
C TYR A 116 5.13 10.68 -26.69
N PRO A 117 4.16 11.58 -26.65
CA PRO A 117 2.77 11.22 -26.37
C PRO A 117 2.20 10.16 -27.32
N GLN A 118 2.63 10.15 -28.58
CA GLN A 118 2.18 9.16 -29.57
C GLN A 118 2.82 7.79 -29.36
N LYS A 119 4.06 7.74 -28.85
CA LYS A 119 4.81 6.50 -28.66
C LYS A 119 4.68 5.94 -27.24
N TYR A 120 4.59 6.84 -26.25
CA TYR A 120 4.52 6.48 -24.84
C TYR A 120 3.38 7.23 -24.14
N PRO A 121 2.12 6.98 -24.50
CA PRO A 121 0.98 7.62 -23.84
C PRO A 121 0.94 7.22 -22.37
N LEU A 122 0.45 8.11 -21.52
CA LEU A 122 0.11 7.74 -20.16
C LEU A 122 -0.96 6.65 -20.19
N LEU A 123 -0.76 5.59 -19.42
CA LEU A 123 -1.55 4.36 -19.54
C LEU A 123 -3.06 4.61 -19.41
N TYR A 124 -3.46 5.39 -18.40
CA TYR A 124 -4.86 5.74 -18.14
C TYR A 124 -5.09 7.25 -17.96
N GLY A 125 -4.07 8.07 -18.17
CA GLY A 125 -4.17 9.52 -18.06
C GLY A 125 -3.65 10.07 -16.74
N VAL A 126 -4.12 11.28 -16.43
CA VAL A 126 -3.74 12.03 -15.23
C VAL A 126 -4.92 12.05 -14.25
N TYR A 127 -4.64 11.77 -12.99
CA TYR A 127 -5.62 11.86 -11.93
C TYR A 127 -5.90 13.32 -11.57
N THR A 128 -7.15 13.70 -11.57
CA THR A 128 -7.61 15.07 -11.25
C THR A 128 -8.36 15.15 -9.93
N GLY A 129 -8.71 14.01 -9.32
CA GLY A 129 -9.32 13.92 -8.01
C GLY A 129 -10.49 14.89 -7.78
N ALA A 130 -10.52 15.50 -6.60
CA ALA A 130 -11.47 16.54 -6.22
C ALA A 130 -11.07 17.95 -6.72
N GLY A 131 -10.02 18.07 -7.51
CA GLY A 131 -9.49 19.35 -8.00
C GLY A 131 -8.04 19.58 -7.60
N SER A 132 -7.52 20.78 -7.86
CA SER A 132 -6.10 21.13 -7.62
C SER A 132 -5.66 21.07 -6.15
N GLU A 133 -6.62 21.09 -5.22
CA GLU A 133 -6.36 20.99 -3.78
C GLU A 133 -6.19 19.55 -3.29
N ASP A 134 -6.48 18.56 -4.15
CA ASP A 134 -6.24 17.16 -3.85
C ASP A 134 -4.70 16.89 -3.86
N PRO A 135 -4.10 16.33 -2.80
CA PRO A 135 -2.66 16.08 -2.76
C PRO A 135 -2.18 15.11 -3.85
N ASP A 136 -3.07 14.31 -4.41
CA ASP A 136 -2.77 13.40 -5.49
C ASP A 136 -3.07 13.96 -6.88
N TYR A 137 -3.58 15.18 -6.97
CA TYR A 137 -3.85 15.87 -8.24
C TYR A 137 -2.60 15.94 -9.11
N GLY A 138 -2.75 15.54 -10.37
CA GLY A 138 -1.64 15.58 -11.32
C GLY A 138 -0.75 14.34 -11.35
N ARG A 139 -1.08 13.28 -10.61
CA ARG A 139 -0.40 11.99 -10.71
C ARG A 139 -0.87 11.19 -11.92
N SER A 140 0.00 10.34 -12.46
CA SER A 140 -0.40 9.37 -13.49
C SER A 140 -1.29 8.29 -12.88
N ILE A 141 -2.25 7.80 -13.64
CA ILE A 141 -3.06 6.65 -13.25
C ILE A 141 -2.37 5.38 -13.75
N ALA A 142 -1.89 4.54 -12.82
CA ALA A 142 -1.25 3.27 -13.14
C ALA A 142 -2.27 2.13 -13.26
N VAL A 143 -3.26 2.08 -12.37
CA VAL A 143 -4.37 1.12 -12.42
C VAL A 143 -5.65 1.85 -12.07
N LYS A 144 -6.68 1.69 -12.88
CA LYS A 144 -8.01 2.24 -12.58
C LYS A 144 -8.73 1.43 -11.50
N SER A 145 -9.54 2.10 -10.70
CA SER A 145 -10.33 1.47 -9.63
C SER A 145 -11.25 0.35 -10.12
N GLU A 146 -11.75 0.44 -11.35
CA GLU A 146 -12.58 -0.63 -11.96
C GLU A 146 -11.82 -1.94 -12.15
N ASN A 147 -10.47 -1.88 -12.29
CA ASN A 147 -9.59 -3.03 -12.48
C ASN A 147 -8.98 -3.55 -11.17
N LEU A 148 -9.19 -2.85 -10.07
CA LEU A 148 -8.64 -3.22 -8.77
C LEU A 148 -9.73 -3.17 -7.70
N GLN A 149 -10.40 -4.30 -7.53
CA GLN A 149 -11.49 -4.46 -6.57
C GLN A 149 -11.25 -5.72 -5.73
N PHE A 150 -11.03 -5.51 -4.44
CA PHE A 150 -10.95 -6.60 -3.47
C PHE A 150 -12.30 -6.76 -2.79
N GLN A 151 -12.92 -7.93 -2.93
CA GLN A 151 -14.22 -8.24 -2.36
C GLN A 151 -14.08 -9.05 -1.07
N ASN A 152 -15.14 -9.10 -0.25
CA ASN A 152 -15.12 -9.88 0.98
C ASN A 152 -14.83 -11.37 0.76
N ARG A 153 -15.23 -11.93 -0.38
CA ARG A 153 -14.92 -13.33 -0.75
C ARG A 153 -13.41 -13.55 -0.94
N ASP A 154 -12.66 -12.53 -1.34
CA ASP A 154 -11.24 -12.65 -1.69
C ASP A 154 -10.32 -12.83 -0.47
N TYR A 155 -10.88 -12.68 0.76
CA TYR A 155 -10.19 -13.07 1.99
C TYR A 155 -9.97 -14.58 2.07
N LEU A 156 -10.83 -15.37 1.44
CA LEU A 156 -10.72 -16.82 1.39
C LEU A 156 -10.54 -17.28 -0.06
N SER A 157 -9.66 -18.23 -0.27
CA SER A 157 -9.51 -18.84 -1.59
C SER A 157 -10.67 -19.81 -1.88
N PRO A 158 -11.14 -19.91 -3.14
CA PRO A 158 -12.15 -20.90 -3.49
C PRO A 158 -11.62 -22.32 -3.34
N LEU A 159 -12.47 -23.20 -2.84
CA LEU A 159 -12.16 -24.62 -2.85
C LEU A 159 -12.26 -25.17 -4.27
N PRO A 160 -11.29 -25.98 -4.74
CA PRO A 160 -11.37 -26.57 -6.08
C PRO A 160 -12.65 -27.39 -6.26
N LEU A 161 -13.41 -27.12 -7.31
CA LEU A 161 -14.66 -27.83 -7.61
C LEU A 161 -14.50 -29.36 -7.66
N LYS A 162 -13.33 -29.85 -8.11
CA LYS A 162 -13.01 -31.28 -8.11
C LYS A 162 -13.03 -31.89 -6.70
N GLN A 163 -12.63 -31.11 -5.68
CA GLN A 163 -12.66 -31.58 -4.29
C GLN A 163 -14.06 -31.56 -3.71
N ILE A 164 -14.84 -30.53 -4.00
CA ILE A 164 -16.24 -30.43 -3.58
C ILE A 164 -17.05 -31.59 -4.17
N ARG A 165 -16.85 -31.93 -5.46
CA ARG A 165 -17.53 -33.06 -6.11
C ARG A 165 -17.18 -34.42 -5.50
N LYS A 166 -15.98 -34.57 -4.92
CA LYS A 166 -15.54 -35.82 -4.28
C LYS A 166 -16.06 -35.97 -2.85
N ASN A 167 -16.36 -34.87 -2.19
CA ASN A 167 -16.83 -34.88 -0.80
C ASN A 167 -18.09 -34.03 -0.66
N PRO A 168 -19.29 -34.66 -0.61
CA PRO A 168 -20.56 -33.94 -0.50
C PRO A 168 -20.72 -33.09 0.76
N ASN A 169 -19.91 -33.35 1.79
CA ASN A 169 -19.94 -32.57 3.03
C ASN A 169 -19.10 -31.29 2.94
N LEU A 170 -18.34 -31.13 1.87
CA LEU A 170 -17.49 -29.96 1.67
C LEU A 170 -18.28 -28.85 0.96
N LYS A 171 -18.48 -27.74 1.66
CA LYS A 171 -19.17 -26.56 1.10
C LYS A 171 -18.14 -25.53 0.64
N GLN A 172 -18.47 -24.82 -0.43
CA GLN A 172 -17.66 -23.73 -0.94
C GLN A 172 -17.57 -22.58 0.08
N ASN A 173 -16.47 -21.86 0.06
CA ASN A 173 -16.31 -20.64 0.83
C ASN A 173 -17.35 -19.58 0.40
N PRO A 174 -17.82 -18.72 1.33
CA PRO A 174 -18.83 -17.72 1.03
C PRO A 174 -18.45 -16.82 -0.14
N GLY A 175 -19.38 -16.64 -1.08
CA GLY A 175 -19.22 -15.74 -2.24
C GLY A 175 -18.50 -16.34 -3.46
N TRP A 176 -18.13 -17.65 -3.38
CA TRP A 176 -17.52 -18.40 -4.49
C TRP A 176 -18.48 -19.42 -5.11
#